data_f42702e1106bcd51895c55ea023131f1
#
_entry.id   f42702e1106bcd51895c55ea023131f1
#
_cell.length_a   1.000
_cell.length_b   1.000
_cell.length_c   1.000
_cell.angle_alpha   90.00
_cell.angle_beta   90.00
_cell.angle_gamma   90.00
#
_symmetry.space_group_name_H-M   'P 1'
#
loop_
_entity.id
_entity.type
_entity.pdbx_description
1 polymer ?
#
loop_
_entity_poly.entity_id
_entity_poly.type
_entity_poly.pdbx_seq_one_letter_code
_entity_poly.pdbx_strand_id
1 'polypeptide(L)'
;MIVGVFIWLLRENAELQRLKQSVTETVQTAESKQLQETLEKIQTQATEISDNLNDYSWIGSEEDGKISYLKQLDDGSWQVRKILIYPSLSKDNQYEEYYYWKNELFFAYIWSDSSTSGDIKEGQQKIDRYYYDDGKLVRWIDENNRCHDNETNNDEYVSRGEKYLNRAEEYKNELNLSSDSSSENSAS
;
A
#
# COMPACT_ATOMS: atom_id res chain seq x y z
N MET A 1 60.53 4.32 19.67
CA MET A 1 59.66 5.16 18.77
C MET A 1 58.49 4.43 18.10
N ILE A 2 58.45 3.09 18.13
CA ILE A 2 57.39 2.29 17.43
C ILE A 2 56.08 2.22 18.22
N VAL A 3 56.09 2.29 19.55
CA VAL A 3 54.89 2.15 20.41
C VAL A 3 53.92 3.33 20.27
N GLY A 4 54.44 4.55 20.05
CA GLY A 4 53.56 5.75 19.92
C GLY A 4 52.71 5.80 18.68
N VAL A 5 53.18 5.27 17.55
CA VAL A 5 52.47 5.21 16.28
C VAL A 5 51.31 4.21 16.35
N PHE A 6 51.52 3.08 17.05
CA PHE A 6 50.50 2.05 17.19
C PHE A 6 49.30 2.53 18.07
N ILE A 7 49.55 3.30 19.13
CA ILE A 7 48.51 3.87 19.99
C ILE A 7 47.72 4.95 19.24
N TRP A 8 48.36 5.73 18.39
CA TRP A 8 47.73 6.75 17.58
C TRP A 8 46.78 6.14 16.54
N LEU A 9 47.22 5.10 15.80
CA LEU A 9 46.40 4.35 14.85
C LEU A 9 45.18 3.66 15.49
N LEU A 10 45.32 3.15 16.70
CA LEU A 10 44.20 2.55 17.46
C LEU A 10 43.16 3.60 17.91
N ARG A 11 43.59 4.81 18.24
CA ARG A 11 42.69 5.93 18.58
C ARG A 11 41.90 6.43 17.38
N GLU A 12 42.58 6.62 16.23
CA GLU A 12 41.91 7.04 15.00
C GLU A 12 40.86 6.01 14.53
N ASN A 13 41.18 4.71 14.60
CA ASN A 13 40.24 3.65 14.31
C ASN A 13 39.01 3.68 15.26
N ALA A 14 39.22 3.91 16.55
CA ALA A 14 38.13 4.00 17.53
C ALA A 14 37.22 5.22 17.29
N GLU A 15 37.80 6.37 16.94
CA GLU A 15 37.02 7.58 16.58
C GLU A 15 36.23 7.38 15.27
N LEU A 16 36.83 6.79 14.24
CA LEU A 16 36.18 6.44 12.99
C LEU A 16 35.00 5.48 13.19
N GLN A 17 35.14 4.50 14.07
CA GLN A 17 34.06 3.57 14.40
C GLN A 17 32.91 4.26 15.15
N ARG A 18 33.22 5.16 16.11
CA ARG A 18 32.22 5.97 16.81
C ARG A 18 31.45 6.91 15.88
N LEU A 19 32.16 7.57 14.96
CA LEU A 19 31.53 8.43 13.95
C LEU A 19 30.62 7.63 13.00
N LYS A 20 31.07 6.46 12.53
CA LYS A 20 30.24 5.57 11.72
C LYS A 20 28.98 5.14 12.46
N GLN A 21 29.10 4.75 13.73
CA GLN A 21 27.98 4.33 14.55
C GLN A 21 26.98 5.48 14.79
N SER A 22 27.46 6.69 15.12
CA SER A 22 26.59 7.85 15.32
C SER A 22 25.87 8.29 14.04
N VAL A 23 26.52 8.21 12.87
CA VAL A 23 25.90 8.49 11.57
C VAL A 23 24.83 7.43 11.28
N THR A 24 25.11 6.16 11.51
CA THR A 24 24.14 5.07 11.27
C THR A 24 22.90 5.24 12.16
N GLU A 25 23.07 5.52 13.45
CA GLU A 25 21.96 5.76 14.38
C GLU A 25 21.11 6.99 13.97
N THR A 26 21.76 8.07 13.51
CA THR A 26 21.05 9.27 13.04
C THR A 26 20.25 8.99 11.76
N VAL A 27 20.80 8.25 10.81
CA VAL A 27 20.14 7.87 9.56
C VAL A 27 18.95 6.97 9.86
N GLN A 28 19.11 5.92 10.67
CA GLN A 28 18.01 5.03 11.05
C GLN A 28 16.88 5.76 11.76
N THR A 29 17.18 6.76 12.60
CA THR A 29 16.17 7.57 13.27
C THR A 29 15.40 8.45 12.28
N ALA A 30 16.09 9.03 11.31
CA ALA A 30 15.49 9.86 10.26
C ALA A 30 14.58 9.03 9.34
N GLU A 31 15.03 7.85 8.89
CA GLU A 31 14.25 6.93 8.06
C GLU A 31 13.00 6.43 8.79
N SER A 32 13.12 6.07 10.07
CA SER A 32 11.99 5.65 10.90
C SER A 32 10.94 6.77 11.05
N LYS A 33 11.39 8.02 11.24
CA LYS A 33 10.50 9.18 11.33
C LYS A 33 9.78 9.44 10.00
N GLN A 34 10.51 9.40 8.89
CA GLN A 34 9.93 9.59 7.56
C GLN A 34 8.89 8.50 7.24
N LEU A 35 9.19 7.25 7.55
CA LEU A 35 8.23 6.15 7.40
C LEU A 35 6.96 6.40 8.23
N GLN A 36 7.10 6.83 9.48
CA GLN A 36 5.96 7.11 10.34
C GLN A 36 5.08 8.24 9.77
N GLU A 37 5.66 9.33 9.30
CA GLU A 37 4.94 10.44 8.66
C GLU A 37 4.21 9.98 7.39
N THR A 38 4.84 9.12 6.59
CA THR A 38 4.22 8.51 5.39
C THR A 38 3.02 7.65 5.77
N LEU A 39 3.14 6.81 6.78
CA LEU A 39 2.06 5.92 7.24
C LEU A 39 0.86 6.71 7.81
N GLU A 40 1.10 7.75 8.58
CA GLU A 40 0.06 8.63 9.11
C GLU A 40 -0.72 9.32 7.96
N LYS A 41 0.00 9.79 6.92
CA LYS A 41 -0.63 10.34 5.73
C LYS A 41 -1.50 9.31 5.00
N ILE A 42 -0.99 8.09 4.78
CA ILE A 42 -1.72 7.00 4.14
C ILE A 42 -2.99 6.66 4.93
N GLN A 43 -2.88 6.50 6.24
CA GLN A 43 -4.02 6.19 7.11
C GLN A 43 -5.08 7.29 7.08
N THR A 44 -4.66 8.55 7.15
CA THR A 44 -5.56 9.71 7.06
C THR A 44 -6.30 9.71 5.72
N GLN A 45 -5.61 9.53 4.61
CA GLN A 45 -6.22 9.50 3.27
C GLN A 45 -7.18 8.31 3.09
N ALA A 46 -6.83 7.12 3.57
CA ALA A 46 -7.70 5.95 3.49
C ALA A 46 -8.98 6.14 4.32
N THR A 47 -8.86 6.71 5.52
CA THR A 47 -10.01 7.05 6.37
C THR A 47 -10.89 8.11 5.70
N GLU A 48 -10.30 9.19 5.17
CA GLU A 48 -11.04 10.24 4.46
C GLU A 48 -11.86 9.66 3.29
N ILE A 49 -11.25 8.77 2.48
CA ILE A 49 -11.96 8.12 1.38
C ILE A 49 -13.11 7.25 1.91
N SER A 50 -12.87 6.47 2.96
CA SER A 50 -13.87 5.56 3.52
C SER A 50 -15.06 6.30 4.15
N ASP A 51 -14.81 7.42 4.82
CA ASP A 51 -15.85 8.22 5.49
C ASP A 51 -16.70 9.00 4.47
N ASN A 52 -16.18 9.28 3.28
CA ASN A 52 -16.84 10.10 2.25
C ASN A 52 -17.26 9.28 1.01
N LEU A 53 -17.49 7.97 1.13
CA LEU A 53 -17.90 7.12 -0.01
C LEU A 53 -19.19 7.60 -0.70
N ASN A 54 -20.11 8.23 0.06
CA ASN A 54 -21.35 8.77 -0.47
C ASN A 54 -21.15 9.98 -1.39
N ASP A 55 -19.99 10.62 -1.35
CA ASP A 55 -19.65 11.79 -2.18
C ASP A 55 -19.02 11.37 -3.52
N TYR A 56 -18.81 10.09 -3.73
CA TYR A 56 -18.23 9.54 -4.94
C TYR A 56 -19.30 8.88 -5.83
N SER A 57 -19.12 8.98 -7.13
CA SER A 57 -19.85 8.14 -8.07
C SER A 57 -19.31 6.70 -7.99
N TRP A 58 -20.16 5.70 -8.26
CA TRP A 58 -19.70 4.31 -8.27
C TRP A 58 -20.14 3.57 -9.52
N ILE A 59 -19.39 2.53 -9.88
CA ILE A 59 -19.66 1.61 -10.99
C ILE A 59 -19.56 0.18 -10.44
N GLY A 60 -20.50 -0.69 -10.85
CA GLY A 60 -20.56 -2.08 -10.44
C GLY A 60 -21.45 -2.32 -9.23
N SER A 61 -21.49 -3.57 -8.78
CA SER A 61 -22.30 -4.02 -7.65
C SER A 61 -21.61 -5.19 -6.94
N GLU A 62 -22.13 -5.59 -5.78
CA GLU A 62 -21.69 -6.81 -5.09
C GLU A 62 -21.95 -8.06 -5.92
N GLU A 63 -23.06 -8.10 -6.67
CA GLU A 63 -23.41 -9.22 -7.54
C GLU A 63 -22.41 -9.37 -8.70
N ASP A 64 -21.89 -8.25 -9.22
CA ASP A 64 -20.81 -8.21 -10.22
C ASP A 64 -19.43 -8.57 -9.61
N GLY A 65 -19.32 -8.66 -8.31
CA GLY A 65 -18.10 -8.95 -7.58
C GLY A 65 -17.13 -7.77 -7.47
N LYS A 66 -17.51 -6.57 -7.98
CA LYS A 66 -16.66 -5.38 -7.96
C LYS A 66 -17.49 -4.09 -7.84
N ILE A 67 -17.06 -3.20 -6.94
CA ILE A 67 -17.54 -1.82 -6.87
C ILE A 67 -16.34 -0.88 -6.96
N SER A 68 -16.42 0.10 -7.86
CA SER A 68 -15.37 1.11 -8.05
C SER A 68 -15.91 2.51 -7.75
N TYR A 69 -15.31 3.20 -6.81
CA TYR A 69 -15.67 4.55 -6.39
C TYR A 69 -14.79 5.58 -7.11
N LEU A 70 -15.42 6.56 -7.74
CA LEU A 70 -14.81 7.52 -8.65
C LEU A 70 -15.08 8.95 -8.19
N LYS A 71 -14.09 9.81 -8.27
CA LYS A 71 -14.23 11.25 -8.07
C LYS A 71 -14.09 11.97 -9.40
N GLN A 72 -15.10 12.79 -9.77
CA GLN A 72 -14.96 13.71 -10.88
C GLN A 72 -14.12 14.91 -10.44
N LEU A 73 -13.17 15.30 -11.27
CA LEU A 73 -12.37 16.50 -11.08
C LEU A 73 -13.00 17.72 -11.79
N ASP A 74 -12.50 18.91 -11.48
CA ASP A 74 -13.01 20.17 -12.03
C ASP A 74 -12.87 20.26 -13.57
N ASP A 75 -11.90 19.55 -14.14
CA ASP A 75 -11.68 19.45 -15.59
C ASP A 75 -12.58 18.40 -16.28
N GLY A 76 -13.47 17.76 -15.52
CA GLY A 76 -14.38 16.73 -15.99
C GLY A 76 -13.79 15.31 -16.03
N SER A 77 -12.49 15.16 -15.81
CA SER A 77 -11.85 13.84 -15.74
C SER A 77 -12.25 13.06 -14.50
N TRP A 78 -12.07 11.74 -14.54
CA TRP A 78 -12.39 10.84 -13.45
C TRP A 78 -11.12 10.26 -12.80
N GLN A 79 -11.12 10.20 -11.48
CA GLN A 79 -10.08 9.53 -10.70
C GLN A 79 -10.69 8.43 -9.84
N VAL A 80 -10.06 7.27 -9.86
CA VAL A 80 -10.38 6.19 -8.94
C VAL A 80 -9.99 6.61 -7.52
N ARG A 81 -10.87 6.34 -6.55
CA ARG A 81 -10.62 6.53 -5.12
C ARG A 81 -10.54 5.22 -4.39
N LYS A 82 -11.45 4.29 -4.68
CA LYS A 82 -11.47 2.97 -4.05
C LYS A 82 -12.01 1.94 -5.03
N ILE A 83 -11.43 0.74 -5.02
CA ILE A 83 -12.01 -0.44 -5.66
C ILE A 83 -12.20 -1.49 -4.58
N LEU A 84 -13.40 -2.05 -4.51
CA LEU A 84 -13.78 -3.16 -3.65
C LEU A 84 -14.01 -4.39 -4.52
N ILE A 85 -13.32 -5.48 -4.22
CA ILE A 85 -13.44 -6.77 -4.90
C ILE A 85 -14.02 -7.77 -3.90
N TYR A 86 -15.08 -8.43 -4.30
CA TYR A 86 -15.73 -9.50 -3.54
C TYR A 86 -15.10 -10.86 -3.83
N PRO A 87 -15.26 -11.84 -2.94
CA PRO A 87 -14.67 -13.18 -3.11
C PRO A 87 -15.03 -13.87 -4.44
N SER A 88 -16.23 -13.58 -4.97
CA SER A 88 -16.71 -14.15 -6.24
C SER A 88 -15.85 -13.76 -7.46
N LEU A 89 -15.17 -12.62 -7.42
CA LEU A 89 -14.28 -12.12 -8.47
C LEU A 89 -12.81 -12.21 -8.08
N SER A 90 -12.48 -12.25 -6.78
CA SER A 90 -11.11 -12.31 -6.30
C SER A 90 -10.42 -13.62 -6.72
N LYS A 91 -9.17 -13.52 -7.19
CA LYS A 91 -8.34 -14.67 -7.58
C LYS A 91 -8.04 -15.63 -6.41
N ASP A 92 -8.10 -15.14 -5.16
CA ASP A 92 -7.81 -15.91 -3.96
C ASP A 92 -9.06 -16.14 -3.08
N ASN A 93 -10.27 -15.90 -3.61
CA ASN A 93 -11.54 -16.04 -2.90
C ASN A 93 -11.56 -15.26 -1.57
N GLN A 94 -11.17 -13.99 -1.63
CA GLN A 94 -11.06 -13.08 -0.48
C GLN A 94 -11.65 -11.72 -0.82
N TYR A 95 -11.93 -10.90 0.18
CA TYR A 95 -12.27 -9.50 -0.03
C TYR A 95 -10.99 -8.70 -0.20
N GLU A 96 -10.99 -7.76 -1.17
CA GLU A 96 -9.85 -6.92 -1.45
C GLU A 96 -10.33 -5.48 -1.59
N GLU A 97 -9.71 -4.55 -0.86
CA GLU A 97 -9.97 -3.13 -0.97
C GLU A 97 -8.69 -2.42 -1.40
N TYR A 98 -8.78 -1.64 -2.46
CA TYR A 98 -7.67 -0.88 -3.03
C TYR A 98 -7.99 0.60 -2.99
N TYR A 99 -7.11 1.42 -2.41
CA TYR A 99 -7.29 2.85 -2.25
C TYR A 99 -6.28 3.60 -3.11
N TYR A 100 -6.80 4.59 -3.86
CA TYR A 100 -6.01 5.32 -4.85
C TYR A 100 -6.00 6.81 -4.56
N TRP A 101 -4.84 7.44 -4.79
CA TRP A 101 -4.70 8.87 -4.80
C TRP A 101 -3.97 9.29 -6.07
N LYS A 102 -4.55 10.22 -6.84
CA LYS A 102 -4.03 10.61 -8.17
C LYS A 102 -3.81 9.40 -9.10
N ASN A 103 -4.70 8.44 -9.05
CA ASN A 103 -4.65 7.17 -9.78
C ASN A 103 -3.49 6.22 -9.41
N GLU A 104 -2.76 6.48 -8.34
CA GLU A 104 -1.73 5.60 -7.78
C GLU A 104 -2.26 4.86 -6.56
N LEU A 105 -1.96 3.55 -6.47
CA LEU A 105 -2.26 2.75 -5.30
C LEU A 105 -1.41 3.23 -4.12
N PHE A 106 -2.04 3.55 -2.98
CA PHE A 106 -1.32 3.90 -1.76
C PHE A 106 -1.66 2.99 -0.58
N PHE A 107 -2.79 2.27 -0.62
CA PHE A 107 -3.17 1.35 0.44
C PHE A 107 -4.01 0.19 -0.11
N ALA A 108 -3.74 -1.03 0.37
CA ALA A 108 -4.59 -2.19 0.14
C ALA A 108 -4.93 -2.90 1.45
N TYR A 109 -6.19 -3.29 1.59
CA TYR A 109 -6.72 -4.04 2.73
C TYR A 109 -7.32 -5.33 2.22
N ILE A 110 -6.78 -6.46 2.67
CA ILE A 110 -7.13 -7.78 2.17
C ILE A 110 -7.62 -8.61 3.35
N TRP A 111 -8.81 -9.18 3.24
CA TRP A 111 -9.31 -10.04 4.28
C TRP A 111 -10.05 -11.27 3.74
N SER A 112 -9.89 -12.38 4.44
CA SER A 112 -10.58 -13.63 4.15
C SER A 112 -11.33 -14.12 5.38
N ASP A 113 -12.50 -14.70 5.16
CA ASP A 113 -13.21 -15.40 6.20
C ASP A 113 -12.65 -16.81 6.31
N SER A 114 -12.22 -17.20 7.50
CA SER A 114 -11.61 -18.50 7.76
C SER A 114 -12.58 -19.68 7.68
N SER A 115 -13.85 -19.41 7.43
CA SER A 115 -14.90 -20.46 7.35
C SER A 115 -14.72 -21.43 6.19
N THR A 116 -13.84 -21.14 5.22
CA THR A 116 -13.62 -21.97 4.03
C THR A 116 -12.43 -22.93 4.12
N SER A 117 -11.56 -22.83 5.12
CA SER A 117 -10.42 -23.75 5.31
C SER A 117 -10.60 -24.51 6.62
N GLY A 118 -10.86 -25.83 6.53
CA GLY A 118 -11.29 -26.73 7.59
C GLY A 118 -10.38 -26.88 8.84
N ASP A 119 -9.37 -26.05 9.05
CA ASP A 119 -8.40 -26.14 10.13
C ASP A 119 -8.34 -24.92 11.07
N ILE A 120 -9.20 -23.92 10.89
CA ILE A 120 -9.17 -22.70 11.71
C ILE A 120 -10.49 -22.57 12.48
N LYS A 121 -10.39 -22.21 13.77
CA LYS A 121 -11.54 -21.99 14.65
C LYS A 121 -12.50 -20.98 14.01
N GLU A 122 -13.78 -21.33 13.89
CA GLU A 122 -14.85 -20.48 13.39
C GLU A 122 -14.70 -19.03 13.90
N GLY A 123 -14.66 -18.06 12.97
CA GLY A 123 -14.70 -16.64 13.30
C GLY A 123 -13.37 -15.89 13.34
N GLN A 124 -12.24 -16.48 12.90
CA GLN A 124 -10.97 -15.75 12.84
C GLN A 124 -10.75 -15.16 11.46
N GLN A 125 -10.99 -13.86 11.32
CA GLN A 125 -10.65 -13.12 10.09
C GLN A 125 -9.14 -12.98 9.94
N LYS A 126 -8.64 -13.31 8.75
CA LYS A 126 -7.26 -13.06 8.37
C LYS A 126 -7.19 -11.74 7.62
N ILE A 127 -6.41 -10.80 8.13
CA ILE A 127 -6.33 -9.44 7.61
C ILE A 127 -4.88 -9.10 7.32
N ASP A 128 -4.61 -8.78 6.06
CA ASP A 128 -3.34 -8.19 5.62
C ASP A 128 -3.54 -6.74 5.21
N ARG A 129 -2.58 -5.86 5.51
CA ARG A 129 -2.60 -4.44 5.13
C ARG A 129 -1.29 -4.07 4.46
N TYR A 130 -1.39 -3.46 3.29
CA TYR A 130 -0.25 -3.08 2.46
C TYR A 130 -0.24 -1.57 2.27
N TYR A 131 0.86 -0.93 2.63
CA TYR A 131 1.05 0.52 2.55
C TYR A 131 2.09 0.81 1.47
N TYR A 132 1.72 1.63 0.48
CA TYR A 132 2.58 1.97 -0.65
C TYR A 132 2.89 3.46 -0.65
N ASP A 133 4.12 3.80 -1.01
CA ASP A 133 4.55 5.16 -1.26
C ASP A 133 5.32 5.18 -2.58
N ASP A 134 4.90 6.03 -3.52
CA ASP A 134 5.48 6.14 -4.87
C ASP A 134 5.62 4.76 -5.57
N GLY A 135 4.54 3.97 -5.53
CA GLY A 135 4.47 2.65 -6.15
C GLY A 135 5.31 1.55 -5.47
N LYS A 136 5.89 1.83 -4.30
CA LYS A 136 6.70 0.86 -3.55
C LYS A 136 6.02 0.46 -2.25
N LEU A 137 6.03 -0.83 -1.93
CA LEU A 137 5.60 -1.30 -0.62
C LEU A 137 6.57 -0.77 0.45
N VAL A 138 6.05 0.03 1.41
CA VAL A 138 6.83 0.56 2.53
C VAL A 138 6.52 -0.16 3.83
N ARG A 139 5.30 -0.72 3.98
CA ARG A 139 4.90 -1.58 5.11
C ARG A 139 3.89 -2.62 4.67
N TRP A 140 4.06 -3.83 5.16
CA TRP A 140 3.05 -4.86 5.19
C TRP A 140 2.77 -5.24 6.65
N ILE A 141 1.50 -5.25 7.06
CA ILE A 141 1.06 -5.81 8.33
C ILE A 141 0.36 -7.13 8.02
N ASP A 142 0.92 -8.22 8.51
CA ASP A 142 0.45 -9.58 8.25
C ASP A 142 -0.81 -9.94 9.08
N GLU A 143 -1.41 -11.09 8.79
CA GLU A 143 -2.56 -11.65 9.51
C GLU A 143 -2.36 -11.83 11.02
N ASN A 144 -1.12 -11.84 11.50
CA ASN A 144 -0.75 -11.92 12.91
C ASN A 144 -0.46 -10.55 13.52
N ASN A 145 -0.75 -9.46 12.80
CA ASN A 145 -0.44 -8.07 13.16
C ASN A 145 1.07 -7.80 13.34
N ARG A 146 1.93 -8.54 12.65
CA ARG A 146 3.36 -8.24 12.59
C ARG A 146 3.63 -7.22 11.49
N CYS A 147 4.44 -6.22 11.81
CA CYS A 147 4.85 -5.21 10.86
C CYS A 147 6.15 -5.63 10.15
N HIS A 148 6.15 -5.52 8.83
CA HIS A 148 7.28 -5.74 7.94
C HIS A 148 7.56 -4.41 7.22
N ASP A 149 8.65 -3.73 7.58
CA ASP A 149 8.97 -2.39 7.13
C ASP A 149 10.17 -2.40 6.18
N ASN A 150 9.96 -1.96 4.92
CA ASN A 150 11.02 -1.83 3.91
C ASN A 150 11.90 -3.10 3.76
N GLU A 151 11.33 -4.28 3.96
CA GLU A 151 12.04 -5.57 3.92
C GLU A 151 12.38 -6.00 2.48
N THR A 152 13.08 -5.15 1.73
CA THR A 152 13.38 -5.36 0.31
C THR A 152 14.24 -6.59 0.01
N ASN A 153 14.88 -7.17 1.02
CA ASN A 153 15.65 -8.43 0.94
C ASN A 153 14.82 -9.67 1.33
N ASN A 154 13.54 -9.51 1.65
CA ASN A 154 12.63 -10.58 2.00
C ASN A 154 11.76 -10.91 0.77
N ASP A 155 11.98 -12.07 0.17
CA ASP A 155 11.29 -12.50 -1.06
C ASP A 155 9.77 -12.55 -0.88
N GLU A 156 9.27 -12.94 0.29
CA GLU A 156 7.83 -12.94 0.58
C GLU A 156 7.27 -11.52 0.60
N TYR A 157 7.95 -10.59 1.27
CA TYR A 157 7.55 -9.19 1.31
C TYR A 157 7.45 -8.57 -0.08
N VAL A 158 8.50 -8.78 -0.90
CA VAL A 158 8.56 -8.27 -2.28
C VAL A 158 7.45 -8.89 -3.13
N SER A 159 7.33 -10.22 -3.12
CA SER A 159 6.33 -10.95 -3.91
C SER A 159 4.89 -10.55 -3.55
N ARG A 160 4.59 -10.37 -2.26
CA ARG A 160 3.26 -9.91 -1.80
C ARG A 160 2.99 -8.47 -2.23
N GLY A 161 3.97 -7.58 -2.11
CA GLY A 161 3.85 -6.20 -2.54
C GLY A 161 3.54 -6.09 -4.04
N GLU A 162 4.31 -6.77 -4.87
CA GLU A 162 4.11 -6.81 -6.33
C GLU A 162 2.76 -7.45 -6.71
N LYS A 163 2.36 -8.52 -6.03
CA LYS A 163 1.09 -9.20 -6.27
C LYS A 163 -0.09 -8.23 -6.19
N TYR A 164 -0.21 -7.50 -5.09
CA TYR A 164 -1.36 -6.62 -4.87
C TYR A 164 -1.26 -5.30 -5.63
N LEU A 165 -0.04 -4.80 -5.88
CA LEU A 165 0.16 -3.66 -6.77
C LEU A 165 -0.32 -4.00 -8.20
N ASN A 166 0.09 -5.14 -8.76
CA ASN A 166 -0.30 -5.57 -10.10
C ASN A 166 -1.81 -5.82 -10.21
N ARG A 167 -2.44 -6.42 -9.19
CA ARG A 167 -3.89 -6.60 -9.15
C ARG A 167 -4.64 -5.27 -9.12
N ALA A 168 -4.20 -4.34 -8.29
CA ALA A 168 -4.78 -3.02 -8.21
C ALA A 168 -4.76 -2.31 -9.56
N GLU A 169 -3.62 -2.38 -10.29
CA GLU A 169 -3.50 -1.83 -11.63
C GLU A 169 -4.40 -2.57 -12.65
N GLU A 170 -4.48 -3.89 -12.59
CA GLU A 170 -5.37 -4.69 -13.45
C GLU A 170 -6.82 -4.24 -13.28
N TYR A 171 -7.34 -4.20 -12.05
CA TYR A 171 -8.72 -3.79 -11.77
C TYR A 171 -9.01 -2.32 -12.13
N LYS A 172 -8.05 -1.43 -11.96
CA LYS A 172 -8.17 -0.02 -12.36
C LYS A 172 -8.24 0.12 -13.88
N ASN A 173 -7.38 -0.58 -14.61
CA ASN A 173 -7.31 -0.51 -16.08
C ASN A 173 -8.57 -1.05 -16.75
N GLU A 174 -9.28 -1.99 -16.14
CA GLU A 174 -10.57 -2.49 -16.62
C GLU A 174 -11.66 -1.41 -16.66
N LEU A 175 -11.51 -0.30 -15.91
CA LEU A 175 -12.52 0.76 -15.86
C LEU A 175 -12.57 1.62 -17.12
N ASN A 176 -11.54 1.53 -18.01
CA ASN A 176 -11.49 2.27 -19.27
C ASN A 176 -11.91 3.75 -19.12
N LEU A 177 -11.40 4.44 -18.09
CA LEU A 177 -11.69 5.85 -17.80
C LEU A 177 -11.01 6.78 -18.83
N SER A 178 -11.24 6.53 -20.13
CA SER A 178 -10.76 7.42 -21.18
C SER A 178 -11.57 8.71 -21.18
N SER A 179 -10.91 9.82 -21.39
CA SER A 179 -11.48 11.17 -21.48
C SER A 179 -12.33 11.43 -22.74
N ASP A 180 -12.80 10.37 -23.42
CA ASP A 180 -13.59 10.46 -24.65
C ASP A 180 -15.06 10.13 -24.39
N SER A 181 -15.78 11.11 -23.81
CA SER A 181 -17.24 11.16 -23.97
C SER A 181 -17.68 12.57 -24.42
N SER A 182 -17.03 13.09 -25.45
CA SER A 182 -17.53 14.21 -26.22
C SER A 182 -17.78 13.72 -27.64
N SER A 183 -18.92 13.07 -27.87
CA SER A 183 -19.69 13.21 -29.11
C SER A 183 -20.79 12.15 -29.21
N GLU A 184 -21.92 12.69 -29.61
CA GLU A 184 -23.08 12.04 -30.23
C GLU A 184 -24.31 11.85 -29.33
N ASN A 185 -25.01 12.97 -29.14
CA ASN A 185 -26.45 12.96 -29.41
C ASN A 185 -26.88 14.38 -29.85
N SER A 186 -26.62 14.71 -31.11
CA SER A 186 -27.33 15.72 -31.85
C SER A 186 -27.84 15.06 -33.13
N ALA A 187 -29.16 14.99 -33.21
CA ALA A 187 -30.02 14.90 -34.42
C ALA A 187 -31.11 13.84 -34.28
N SER A 188 -32.26 14.19 -34.13
CA SER A 188 -33.38 14.51 -35.04
C SER A 188 -34.69 14.35 -34.31
#